data_effe76cc84938168568f004015c05413
#
_entry.id   effe76cc84938168568f004015c05413
#
_cell.length_a   1.000
_cell.length_b   1.000
_cell.length_c   1.000
_cell.angle_alpha   90.00
_cell.angle_beta   90.00
_cell.angle_gamma   90.00
#
_symmetry.space_group_name_H-M   'P 1'
#
loop_
_entity.id
_entity.type
_entity.pdbx_description
1 polymer ?
#
loop_
_entity_poly.entity_id
_entity_poly.type
_entity_poly.pdbx_seq_one_letter_code
_entity_poly.pdbx_strand_id
1 'polypeptide(L)'
;MTTSTGPEPAPRPATAIDAVAERYVERLIALDPIEATDMGLPGHDHELPDLSPTGVAARADLSRATLAELDGLEPADEVDVATLDAMRERLGLAVERHEAGEDLAPVNNLHSPVQYVRDVLDLMPTDTEEHWANIAARVAAIPAALDGYTESLRAQAASGRALTRRQVRVAVEQARELAGADSFFTTFAASARPDSAEPSAALAADLASGAEAARAAYGALADVVESELAGSAVASDAVGRERYALSSRYFLGAAVDLEETYAWGLEEVARLTAEQEAVAAELYGAGTSTAEAMERLDADPARKLSGTDALQRWMQETSDRALAELTDTYFDIPEPVRRLECRIAPTQNGGIYYTGPSADFSRPGRMWWSVPPGVTEFSTWRETTTVYHEGVPGHHLQIGQTAFRSALLNTYRRLGLWVSGHGEGWALYAERLMEQLGYLTDPGDRMGMLDGQRLRAARVVIDIGVHLGLATPKALGGGTWCAELAWPYLKENANMDDGFLGFELDRYMTWPGQAPAYKVGQRIWEQIRDEAAAREGDAFDLKRFHRRALDVGSVGLDTLRRVLA
;
A
#
# COMPACT_ATOMS: atom_id res chain seq x y z
N MET A 1 36.34 -1.58 -19.96
CA MET A 1 35.16 -0.88 -19.44
C MET A 1 35.12 -1.18 -17.96
N THR A 2 35.56 -0.26 -17.14
CA THR A 2 35.55 -0.40 -15.68
C THR A 2 34.14 -0.08 -15.19
N THR A 3 33.43 -1.09 -14.74
CA THR A 3 32.14 -0.96 -14.06
C THR A 3 32.35 -0.15 -12.79
N SER A 4 31.91 1.10 -12.81
CA SER A 4 31.85 1.94 -11.62
C SER A 4 30.65 1.51 -10.78
N THR A 5 30.79 0.42 -10.05
CA THR A 5 29.95 0.17 -8.88
C THR A 5 30.40 1.16 -7.84
N GLY A 6 29.58 2.17 -7.54
CA GLY A 6 29.86 3.00 -6.38
C GLY A 6 30.06 2.10 -5.16
N PRO A 7 31.08 2.35 -4.33
CA PRO A 7 31.36 1.48 -3.19
C PRO A 7 30.12 1.43 -2.28
N GLU A 8 29.83 0.22 -1.76
CA GLU A 8 28.92 0.05 -0.65
C GLU A 8 29.25 1.10 0.42
N PRO A 9 28.29 1.87 0.93
CA PRO A 9 28.60 2.89 1.91
C PRO A 9 29.27 2.24 3.13
N ALA A 10 30.35 2.84 3.59
CA ALA A 10 31.00 2.38 4.82
C ALA A 10 29.95 2.36 5.95
N PRO A 11 29.95 1.33 6.82
CA PRO A 11 29.01 1.27 7.93
C PRO A 11 29.08 2.54 8.76
N ARG A 12 27.93 3.18 8.96
CA ARG A 12 27.81 4.37 9.81
C ARG A 12 27.90 3.93 11.28
N PRO A 13 28.67 4.61 12.15
CA PRO A 13 28.63 4.34 13.57
C PRO A 13 27.22 4.58 14.13
N ALA A 14 26.71 3.62 14.91
CA ALA A 14 25.42 3.78 15.56
C ALA A 14 25.41 4.97 16.54
N THR A 15 24.35 5.75 16.51
CA THR A 15 24.16 6.95 17.34
C THR A 15 23.18 6.70 18.49
N ALA A 16 22.99 7.70 19.34
CA ALA A 16 21.97 7.65 20.39
C ALA A 16 20.56 7.60 19.79
N ILE A 17 20.33 8.27 18.66
CA ILE A 17 19.04 8.25 17.93
C ILE A 17 18.78 6.88 17.34
N ASP A 18 19.78 6.25 16.70
CA ASP A 18 19.66 4.87 16.24
C ASP A 18 19.31 3.90 17.37
N ALA A 19 19.99 4.05 18.53
CA ALA A 19 19.71 3.19 19.68
C ALA A 19 18.26 3.33 20.20
N VAL A 20 17.66 4.51 20.12
CA VAL A 20 16.23 4.70 20.43
C VAL A 20 15.36 4.03 19.36
N ALA A 21 15.68 4.21 18.08
CA ALA A 21 14.93 3.62 16.96
C ALA A 21 14.93 2.08 17.01
N GLU A 22 16.08 1.46 17.28
CA GLU A 22 16.19 0.00 17.44
C GLU A 22 15.36 -0.50 18.63
N ARG A 23 15.47 0.12 19.80
CA ARG A 23 14.64 -0.24 20.98
C ARG A 23 13.15 -0.06 20.74
N TYR A 24 12.75 0.94 19.93
CA TYR A 24 11.37 1.12 19.55
C TYR A 24 10.87 -0.09 18.74
N VAL A 25 11.62 -0.52 17.73
CA VAL A 25 11.25 -1.69 16.91
C VAL A 25 11.18 -2.95 17.77
N GLU A 26 12.17 -3.21 18.64
CA GLU A 26 12.16 -4.37 19.56
C GLU A 26 10.89 -4.40 20.43
N ARG A 27 10.47 -3.24 20.94
CA ARG A 27 9.25 -3.13 21.77
C ARG A 27 7.97 -3.21 20.93
N LEU A 28 7.99 -2.63 19.72
CA LEU A 28 6.85 -2.66 18.83
C LEU A 28 6.49 -4.10 18.42
N ILE A 29 7.46 -4.88 17.96
CA ILE A 29 7.22 -6.27 17.52
C ILE A 29 6.78 -7.19 18.66
N ALA A 30 7.11 -6.86 19.90
CA ALA A 30 6.60 -7.58 21.09
C ALA A 30 5.14 -7.22 21.40
N LEU A 31 4.66 -6.02 21.04
CA LEU A 31 3.26 -5.60 21.18
C LEU A 31 2.42 -5.92 19.95
N ASP A 32 3.07 -5.96 18.79
CA ASP A 32 2.44 -6.26 17.50
C ASP A 32 3.28 -7.28 16.71
N PRO A 33 3.10 -8.57 16.96
CA PRO A 33 3.82 -9.65 16.28
C PRO A 33 3.60 -9.73 14.77
N ILE A 34 2.54 -9.10 14.24
CA ILE A 34 2.30 -9.00 12.79
C ILE A 34 3.38 -8.13 12.16
N GLU A 35 3.72 -7.01 12.78
CA GLU A 35 4.81 -6.14 12.33
C GLU A 35 6.16 -6.87 12.23
N ALA A 36 6.43 -7.82 13.14
CA ALA A 36 7.64 -8.65 13.05
C ALA A 36 7.66 -9.49 11.77
N THR A 37 6.53 -10.08 11.40
CA THR A 37 6.40 -10.89 10.17
C THR A 37 6.51 -10.01 8.93
N ASP A 38 5.88 -8.84 8.91
CA ASP A 38 5.94 -7.87 7.82
C ASP A 38 7.38 -7.38 7.59
N MET A 39 8.11 -7.12 8.68
CA MET A 39 9.53 -6.75 8.64
C MET A 39 10.46 -7.93 8.33
N GLY A 40 9.98 -9.17 8.36
CA GLY A 40 10.82 -10.37 8.22
C GLY A 40 11.74 -10.63 9.43
N LEU A 41 11.36 -10.15 10.61
CA LEU A 41 12.10 -10.34 11.87
C LEU A 41 11.63 -11.62 12.57
N PRO A 42 12.54 -12.55 12.94
CA PRO A 42 12.16 -13.83 13.52
C PRO A 42 11.75 -13.72 14.99
N GLY A 43 11.07 -14.77 15.48
CA GLY A 43 10.83 -14.97 16.92
C GLY A 43 9.40 -14.75 17.38
N HIS A 44 8.56 -14.14 16.56
CA HIS A 44 7.16 -13.82 16.86
C HIS A 44 6.15 -14.52 15.94
N ASP A 45 6.58 -15.50 15.16
CA ASP A 45 5.77 -16.13 14.11
C ASP A 45 4.55 -16.91 14.62
N HIS A 46 4.49 -17.20 15.90
CA HIS A 46 3.41 -17.96 16.53
C HIS A 46 2.39 -17.09 17.30
N GLU A 47 2.58 -15.77 17.31
CA GLU A 47 1.82 -14.83 18.13
C GLU A 47 0.95 -13.91 17.27
N LEU A 48 -0.10 -13.34 17.88
CA LEU A 48 -0.93 -12.25 17.35
C LEU A 48 -0.98 -11.09 18.36
N PRO A 49 -1.23 -9.84 17.89
CA PRO A 49 -1.33 -8.70 18.78
C PRO A 49 -2.57 -8.76 19.67
N ASP A 50 -2.48 -8.11 20.83
CA ASP A 50 -3.65 -7.75 21.62
C ASP A 50 -4.39 -6.60 20.92
N LEU A 51 -5.59 -6.93 20.40
CA LEU A 51 -6.47 -5.97 19.70
C LEU A 51 -7.54 -5.38 20.61
N SER A 52 -7.47 -5.64 21.93
CA SER A 52 -8.32 -4.99 22.92
C SER A 52 -7.98 -3.51 23.11
N PRO A 53 -8.85 -2.71 23.74
CA PRO A 53 -8.53 -1.32 24.08
C PRO A 53 -7.22 -1.17 24.86
N THR A 54 -6.87 -2.16 25.68
CA THR A 54 -5.61 -2.19 26.44
C THR A 54 -4.40 -2.35 25.52
N GLY A 55 -4.45 -3.29 24.57
CA GLY A 55 -3.37 -3.51 23.61
C GLY A 55 -3.19 -2.30 22.68
N VAL A 56 -4.29 -1.69 22.22
CA VAL A 56 -4.23 -0.46 21.43
C VAL A 56 -3.58 0.67 22.23
N ALA A 57 -3.97 0.89 23.49
CA ALA A 57 -3.38 1.90 24.35
C ALA A 57 -1.88 1.64 24.62
N ALA A 58 -1.47 0.37 24.79
CA ALA A 58 -0.05 0.03 25.00
C ALA A 58 0.85 0.45 23.83
N ARG A 59 0.38 0.34 22.58
CA ARG A 59 1.12 0.82 21.39
C ARG A 59 1.23 2.35 21.38
N ALA A 60 0.18 3.06 21.77
CA ALA A 60 0.22 4.52 21.90
C ALA A 60 1.16 4.97 23.03
N ASP A 61 1.19 4.25 24.16
CA ASP A 61 2.09 4.53 25.27
C ASP A 61 3.55 4.27 24.90
N LEU A 62 3.83 3.24 24.09
CA LEU A 62 5.16 3.02 23.52
C LEU A 62 5.59 4.22 22.67
N SER A 63 4.69 4.74 21.83
CA SER A 63 4.98 5.93 21.01
C SER A 63 5.29 7.15 21.87
N ARG A 64 4.52 7.41 22.94
CA ARG A 64 4.76 8.51 23.89
C ARG A 64 6.10 8.36 24.62
N ALA A 65 6.39 7.16 25.11
CA ALA A 65 7.66 6.87 25.79
C ALA A 65 8.86 7.08 24.86
N THR A 66 8.76 6.62 23.61
CA THR A 66 9.83 6.79 22.62
C THR A 66 10.04 8.25 22.25
N LEU A 67 8.97 9.04 22.09
CA LEU A 67 9.08 10.49 21.88
C LEU A 67 9.81 11.18 23.05
N ALA A 68 9.52 10.79 24.27
CA ALA A 68 10.21 11.32 25.46
C ALA A 68 11.69 10.88 25.51
N GLU A 69 12.03 9.67 25.03
CA GLU A 69 13.44 9.23 24.90
C GLU A 69 14.20 10.05 23.83
N LEU A 70 13.51 10.53 22.79
CA LEU A 70 14.09 11.38 21.73
C LEU A 70 14.23 12.85 22.13
N ASP A 71 13.59 13.27 23.22
CA ASP A 71 13.69 14.66 23.68
C ASP A 71 15.12 14.98 24.16
N GLY A 72 15.65 16.10 23.66
CA GLY A 72 16.98 16.56 24.00
C GLY A 72 18.13 15.81 23.32
N LEU A 73 17.85 14.82 22.45
CA LEU A 73 18.88 14.22 21.61
C LEU A 73 19.19 15.13 20.42
N GLU A 74 20.49 15.35 20.21
CA GLU A 74 21.00 16.12 19.07
C GLU A 74 21.45 15.17 17.96
N PRO A 75 21.05 15.41 16.69
CA PRO A 75 21.47 14.59 15.56
C PRO A 75 22.98 14.73 15.32
N ALA A 76 23.65 13.60 15.10
CA ALA A 76 25.08 13.55 14.82
C ALA A 76 25.40 13.80 13.33
N ASP A 77 24.45 13.52 12.45
CA ASP A 77 24.58 13.64 10.99
C ASP A 77 23.23 13.80 10.30
N GLU A 78 23.22 13.88 8.97
CA GLU A 78 21.99 14.04 8.16
C GLU A 78 21.05 12.83 8.24
N VAL A 79 21.56 11.62 8.49
CA VAL A 79 20.74 10.42 8.66
C VAL A 79 19.98 10.50 9.98
N ASP A 80 20.64 10.96 11.04
CA ASP A 80 19.98 11.24 12.32
C ASP A 80 18.91 12.33 12.20
N VAL A 81 19.20 13.42 11.48
CA VAL A 81 18.20 14.48 11.22
C VAL A 81 16.93 13.88 10.61
N ALA A 82 17.09 13.07 9.58
CA ALA A 82 15.96 12.42 8.90
C ALA A 82 15.25 11.40 9.80
N THR A 83 15.98 10.62 10.60
CA THR A 83 15.42 9.64 11.54
C THR A 83 14.62 10.31 12.64
N LEU A 84 15.20 11.33 13.27
CA LEU A 84 14.54 12.09 14.34
C LEU A 84 13.27 12.78 13.86
N ASP A 85 13.32 13.41 12.68
CA ASP A 85 12.16 14.06 12.08
C ASP A 85 11.06 13.04 11.74
N ALA A 86 11.41 11.90 11.12
CA ALA A 86 10.47 10.84 10.77
C ALA A 86 9.83 10.19 12.01
N MET A 87 10.61 9.91 13.06
CA MET A 87 10.07 9.35 14.31
C MET A 87 9.14 10.34 15.01
N ARG A 88 9.54 11.62 15.12
CA ARG A 88 8.69 12.65 15.73
C ARG A 88 7.37 12.82 14.97
N GLU A 89 7.42 12.84 13.65
CA GLU A 89 6.23 12.97 12.80
C GLU A 89 5.32 11.73 12.94
N ARG A 90 5.86 10.53 12.77
CA ARG A 90 5.06 9.30 12.79
C ARG A 90 4.52 8.94 14.16
N LEU A 91 5.37 8.97 15.19
CA LEU A 91 4.94 8.61 16.55
C LEU A 91 4.05 9.71 17.17
N GLY A 92 4.35 10.99 16.87
CA GLY A 92 3.46 12.09 17.25
C GLY A 92 2.06 11.94 16.65
N LEU A 93 2.00 11.59 15.37
CA LEU A 93 0.72 11.35 14.68
C LEU A 93 0.01 10.08 15.19
N ALA A 94 0.76 9.03 15.55
CA ALA A 94 0.16 7.85 16.19
C ALA A 94 -0.51 8.19 17.52
N VAL A 95 0.14 9.02 18.35
CA VAL A 95 -0.44 9.51 19.61
C VAL A 95 -1.68 10.38 19.35
N GLU A 96 -1.62 11.32 18.39
CA GLU A 96 -2.74 12.18 18.01
C GLU A 96 -3.95 11.35 17.52
N ARG A 97 -3.71 10.32 16.72
CA ARG A 97 -4.75 9.40 16.25
C ARG A 97 -5.38 8.59 17.38
N HIS A 98 -4.56 8.13 18.31
CA HIS A 98 -5.04 7.43 19.50
C HIS A 98 -5.94 8.33 20.38
N GLU A 99 -5.48 9.54 20.68
CA GLU A 99 -6.26 10.53 21.44
C GLU A 99 -7.55 10.91 20.73
N ALA A 100 -7.51 10.97 19.41
CA ALA A 100 -8.67 11.10 18.58
C ALA A 100 -9.53 9.83 18.48
N GLY A 101 -9.08 8.66 18.95
CA GLY A 101 -9.78 7.35 18.89
C GLY A 101 -9.90 6.78 17.47
N GLU A 102 -9.00 7.16 16.55
CA GLU A 102 -9.02 6.70 15.15
C GLU A 102 -8.34 5.34 14.96
N ASP A 103 -7.59 4.88 15.94
CA ASP A 103 -6.86 3.60 15.93
C ASP A 103 -7.55 2.50 16.73
N LEU A 104 -8.60 2.82 17.51
CA LEU A 104 -9.21 1.88 18.48
C LEU A 104 -9.80 0.64 17.80
N ALA A 105 -10.64 0.83 16.78
CA ALA A 105 -11.27 -0.27 16.06
C ALA A 105 -11.50 0.12 14.59
N PRO A 106 -10.44 0.15 13.76
CA PRO A 106 -10.59 0.47 12.34
C PRO A 106 -11.41 -0.61 11.64
N VAL A 107 -12.32 -0.18 10.73
CA VAL A 107 -13.12 -1.05 9.87
C VAL A 107 -13.06 -0.52 8.45
N ASN A 108 -12.47 -1.30 7.56
CA ASN A 108 -12.47 -1.06 6.11
C ASN A 108 -12.44 -2.39 5.36
N ASN A 109 -12.51 -2.36 4.03
CA ASN A 109 -12.57 -3.57 3.21
C ASN A 109 -11.21 -4.12 2.77
N LEU A 110 -10.08 -3.49 3.17
CA LEU A 110 -8.76 -3.86 2.66
C LEU A 110 -7.73 -4.15 3.77
N HIS A 111 -7.68 -3.34 4.81
CA HIS A 111 -6.65 -3.44 5.85
C HIS A 111 -7.21 -3.04 7.22
N SER A 112 -7.94 -3.92 7.84
CA SER A 112 -8.43 -3.84 9.22
C SER A 112 -8.20 -5.19 9.92
N PRO A 113 -8.46 -5.34 11.22
CA PRO A 113 -8.32 -6.63 11.91
C PRO A 113 -9.04 -7.81 11.23
N VAL A 114 -10.12 -7.53 10.52
CA VAL A 114 -10.84 -8.57 9.75
C VAL A 114 -9.94 -9.20 8.69
N GLN A 115 -9.07 -8.41 8.04
CA GLN A 115 -8.19 -8.88 6.98
C GLN A 115 -6.80 -9.22 7.50
N TYR A 116 -6.08 -8.30 8.16
CA TYR A 116 -4.66 -8.47 8.44
C TYR A 116 -4.34 -9.62 9.42
N VAL A 117 -5.28 -10.01 10.30
CA VAL A 117 -5.14 -11.19 11.16
C VAL A 117 -5.05 -12.49 10.33
N ARG A 118 -5.72 -12.52 9.17
CA ARG A 118 -5.64 -13.61 8.20
C ARG A 118 -4.46 -13.41 7.25
N ASP A 119 -4.24 -12.20 6.74
CA ASP A 119 -3.31 -11.92 5.64
C ASP A 119 -1.85 -12.15 6.04
N VAL A 120 -1.52 -11.98 7.31
CA VAL A 120 -0.18 -12.29 7.84
C VAL A 120 0.25 -13.73 7.56
N LEU A 121 -0.68 -14.66 7.42
CA LEU A 121 -0.38 -16.08 7.13
C LEU A 121 0.20 -16.25 5.71
N ASP A 122 -0.11 -15.37 4.77
CA ASP A 122 0.44 -15.39 3.41
C ASP A 122 1.92 -15.01 3.36
N LEU A 123 2.41 -14.31 4.39
CA LEU A 123 3.81 -13.87 4.51
C LEU A 123 4.68 -14.90 5.23
N MET A 124 4.08 -15.86 5.91
CA MET A 124 4.81 -16.85 6.71
C MET A 124 5.47 -17.92 5.83
N PRO A 125 6.68 -18.38 6.18
CA PRO A 125 7.29 -19.50 5.49
C PRO A 125 6.51 -20.80 5.71
N THR A 126 6.50 -21.68 4.70
CA THR A 126 5.74 -22.94 4.67
C THR A 126 6.59 -24.17 4.36
N ASP A 127 7.92 -24.03 4.40
CA ASP A 127 8.83 -25.07 3.89
C ASP A 127 9.00 -26.25 4.84
N THR A 128 8.99 -26.01 6.16
CA THR A 128 9.33 -27.02 7.17
C THR A 128 8.18 -27.32 8.14
N GLU A 129 8.28 -28.43 8.88
CA GLU A 129 7.37 -28.79 9.96
C GLU A 129 7.30 -27.68 11.05
N GLU A 130 8.43 -27.05 11.37
CA GLU A 130 8.50 -25.92 12.32
C GLU A 130 7.73 -24.69 11.83
N HIS A 131 7.87 -24.35 10.54
CA HIS A 131 7.10 -23.25 9.93
C HIS A 131 5.60 -23.49 10.06
N TRP A 132 5.14 -24.71 9.73
CA TRP A 132 3.73 -25.06 9.86
C TRP A 132 3.26 -25.15 11.31
N ALA A 133 4.13 -25.53 12.26
CA ALA A 133 3.81 -25.48 13.68
C ALA A 133 3.59 -24.03 14.17
N ASN A 134 4.41 -23.09 13.74
CA ASN A 134 4.20 -21.67 14.00
C ASN A 134 2.88 -21.15 13.41
N ILE A 135 2.56 -21.54 12.18
CA ILE A 135 1.28 -21.23 11.53
C ILE A 135 0.12 -21.80 12.36
N ALA A 136 0.19 -23.06 12.77
CA ALA A 136 -0.85 -23.69 13.58
C ALA A 136 -1.08 -22.94 14.92
N ALA A 137 0.00 -22.54 15.59
CA ALA A 137 -0.06 -21.78 16.83
C ALA A 137 -0.68 -20.38 16.59
N ARG A 138 -0.27 -19.67 15.54
CA ARG A 138 -0.83 -18.35 15.16
C ARG A 138 -2.31 -18.44 14.82
N VAL A 139 -2.72 -19.45 14.05
CA VAL A 139 -4.15 -19.68 13.72
C VAL A 139 -4.95 -19.99 14.99
N ALA A 140 -4.39 -20.76 15.93
CA ALA A 140 -5.03 -21.03 17.21
C ALA A 140 -5.17 -19.78 18.11
N ALA A 141 -4.38 -18.72 17.88
CA ALA A 141 -4.47 -17.45 18.61
C ALA A 141 -5.55 -16.49 18.03
N ILE A 142 -6.08 -16.74 16.83
CA ILE A 142 -7.08 -15.89 16.18
C ILE A 142 -8.31 -15.62 17.05
N PRO A 143 -8.91 -16.59 17.75
CA PRO A 143 -10.07 -16.32 18.62
C PRO A 143 -9.79 -15.22 19.65
N ALA A 144 -8.67 -15.28 20.36
CA ALA A 144 -8.33 -14.28 21.37
C ALA A 144 -8.10 -12.88 20.76
N ALA A 145 -7.44 -12.80 19.60
CA ALA A 145 -7.24 -11.54 18.89
C ALA A 145 -8.58 -10.92 18.46
N LEU A 146 -9.50 -11.71 17.89
CA LEU A 146 -10.81 -11.23 17.45
C LEU A 146 -11.76 -10.92 18.63
N ASP A 147 -11.62 -11.60 19.77
CA ASP A 147 -12.33 -11.25 21.00
C ASP A 147 -11.89 -9.85 21.48
N GLY A 148 -10.58 -9.57 21.52
CA GLY A 148 -10.05 -8.25 21.85
C GLY A 148 -10.50 -7.18 20.86
N TYR A 149 -10.52 -7.47 19.55
CA TYR A 149 -11.05 -6.55 18.54
C TYR A 149 -12.55 -6.27 18.75
N THR A 150 -13.33 -7.28 19.11
CA THR A 150 -14.74 -7.15 19.44
C THR A 150 -14.96 -6.21 20.65
N GLU A 151 -14.10 -6.30 21.68
CA GLU A 151 -14.10 -5.36 22.81
C GLU A 151 -13.83 -3.92 22.34
N SER A 152 -12.85 -3.74 21.45
CA SER A 152 -12.52 -2.44 20.87
C SER A 152 -13.66 -1.85 20.03
N LEU A 153 -14.36 -2.65 19.24
CA LEU A 153 -15.54 -2.24 18.50
C LEU A 153 -16.67 -1.77 19.42
N ARG A 154 -16.92 -2.51 20.51
CA ARG A 154 -17.92 -2.12 21.53
C ARG A 154 -17.52 -0.84 22.26
N ALA A 155 -16.25 -0.69 22.62
CA ALA A 155 -15.73 0.52 23.25
C ALA A 155 -15.84 1.74 22.32
N GLN A 156 -15.53 1.59 21.04
CA GLN A 156 -15.69 2.64 20.03
C GLN A 156 -17.17 3.07 19.90
N ALA A 157 -18.09 2.11 19.80
CA ALA A 157 -19.52 2.40 19.73
C ALA A 157 -20.02 3.12 20.99
N ALA A 158 -19.57 2.69 22.18
CA ALA A 158 -19.92 3.31 23.47
C ALA A 158 -19.37 4.74 23.59
N SER A 159 -18.29 5.09 22.91
CA SER A 159 -17.75 6.46 22.85
C SER A 159 -18.53 7.40 21.92
N GLY A 160 -19.60 6.91 21.28
CA GLY A 160 -20.40 7.67 20.32
C GLY A 160 -19.89 7.60 18.86
N ARG A 161 -18.91 6.77 18.57
CA ARG A 161 -18.34 6.53 17.23
C ARG A 161 -18.96 5.28 16.61
N ALA A 162 -20.19 5.41 16.14
CA ALA A 162 -20.87 4.33 15.44
C ALA A 162 -20.20 4.03 14.09
N LEU A 163 -20.25 2.77 13.69
CA LEU A 163 -19.88 2.37 12.33
C LEU A 163 -20.85 2.97 11.31
N THR A 164 -20.39 3.13 10.07
CA THR A 164 -21.32 3.39 8.96
C THR A 164 -22.01 2.09 8.55
N ARG A 165 -23.18 2.20 7.90
CA ARG A 165 -23.88 1.02 7.37
C ARG A 165 -23.01 0.23 6.38
N ARG A 166 -22.14 0.92 5.66
CA ARG A 166 -21.20 0.33 4.73
C ARG A 166 -20.12 -0.46 5.47
N GLN A 167 -19.53 0.10 6.52
CA GLN A 167 -18.56 -0.60 7.36
C GLN A 167 -19.16 -1.86 7.98
N VAL A 168 -20.39 -1.79 8.48
CA VAL A 168 -21.11 -2.98 8.98
C VAL A 168 -21.24 -4.04 7.90
N ARG A 169 -21.73 -3.66 6.71
CA ARG A 169 -21.89 -4.60 5.59
C ARG A 169 -20.58 -5.27 5.21
N VAL A 170 -19.54 -4.48 4.97
CA VAL A 170 -18.22 -4.97 4.55
C VAL A 170 -17.62 -5.92 5.60
N ALA A 171 -17.63 -5.53 6.87
CA ALA A 171 -17.09 -6.37 7.94
C ALA A 171 -17.86 -7.69 8.08
N VAL A 172 -19.20 -7.65 7.99
CA VAL A 172 -20.03 -8.87 8.09
C VAL A 172 -19.80 -9.77 6.87
N GLU A 173 -19.81 -9.25 5.65
CA GLU A 173 -19.59 -10.00 4.42
C GLU A 173 -18.25 -10.74 4.46
N GLN A 174 -17.17 -10.04 4.75
CA GLN A 174 -15.83 -10.63 4.78
C GLN A 174 -15.63 -11.60 5.96
N ALA A 175 -16.13 -11.26 7.15
CA ALA A 175 -16.06 -12.17 8.28
C ALA A 175 -16.89 -13.46 8.04
N ARG A 176 -18.05 -13.38 7.39
CA ARG A 176 -18.86 -14.54 7.00
C ARG A 176 -18.15 -15.41 5.94
N GLU A 177 -17.46 -14.81 5.00
CA GLU A 177 -16.64 -15.52 4.01
C GLU A 177 -15.56 -16.35 4.72
N LEU A 178 -14.83 -15.74 5.65
CA LEU A 178 -13.78 -16.41 6.44
C LEU A 178 -14.33 -17.46 7.41
N ALA A 179 -15.59 -17.34 7.86
CA ALA A 179 -16.28 -18.32 8.67
C ALA A 179 -16.82 -19.52 7.86
N GLY A 180 -16.89 -19.43 6.55
CA GLY A 180 -17.47 -20.45 5.67
C GLY A 180 -16.79 -21.81 5.74
N ALA A 181 -17.50 -22.87 5.35
CA ALA A 181 -16.95 -24.24 5.38
C ALA A 181 -15.76 -24.43 4.45
N ASP A 182 -15.79 -23.78 3.27
CA ASP A 182 -14.73 -23.81 2.26
C ASP A 182 -13.83 -22.56 2.33
N SER A 183 -13.73 -21.95 3.52
CA SER A 183 -12.96 -20.72 3.73
C SER A 183 -11.45 -20.93 3.54
N PHE A 184 -10.74 -19.82 3.50
CA PHE A 184 -9.28 -19.80 3.51
C PHE A 184 -8.68 -20.75 4.57
N PHE A 185 -9.16 -20.71 5.81
CA PHE A 185 -8.58 -21.51 6.89
C PHE A 185 -8.67 -23.02 6.63
N THR A 186 -9.80 -23.48 6.10
CA THR A 186 -9.98 -24.89 5.76
C THR A 186 -9.04 -25.33 4.63
N THR A 187 -8.99 -24.54 3.56
CA THR A 187 -8.18 -24.87 2.38
C THR A 187 -6.68 -24.73 2.67
N PHE A 188 -6.29 -23.71 3.44
CA PHE A 188 -4.91 -23.46 3.82
C PHE A 188 -4.37 -24.57 4.73
N ALA A 189 -5.11 -24.97 5.77
CA ALA A 189 -4.73 -26.10 6.63
C ALA A 189 -4.59 -27.40 5.83
N ALA A 190 -5.48 -27.66 4.87
CA ALA A 190 -5.41 -28.85 4.00
C ALA A 190 -4.25 -28.81 2.98
N SER A 191 -3.70 -27.63 2.69
CA SER A 191 -2.58 -27.45 1.77
C SER A 191 -1.21 -27.72 2.39
N ALA A 192 -1.12 -27.95 3.70
CA ALA A 192 0.14 -28.14 4.42
C ALA A 192 0.97 -29.28 3.84
N ARG A 193 2.21 -28.98 3.43
CA ARG A 193 3.17 -29.92 2.86
C ARG A 193 4.58 -29.60 3.32
N PRO A 194 4.87 -29.73 4.65
CA PRO A 194 6.22 -29.52 5.17
C PRO A 194 7.22 -30.44 4.50
N ASP A 195 8.39 -29.94 4.11
CA ASP A 195 9.44 -30.72 3.43
C ASP A 195 8.93 -31.49 2.20
N SER A 196 7.87 -30.98 1.55
CA SER A 196 7.16 -31.62 0.43
C SER A 196 6.48 -32.96 0.80
N ALA A 197 6.22 -33.19 2.07
CA ALA A 197 5.59 -34.40 2.60
C ALA A 197 4.24 -34.07 3.28
N GLU A 198 3.49 -35.10 3.65
CA GLU A 198 2.31 -34.92 4.52
C GLU A 198 2.76 -34.51 5.93
N PRO A 199 2.02 -33.60 6.59
CA PRO A 199 2.34 -33.20 7.95
C PRO A 199 2.21 -34.38 8.94
N SER A 200 2.91 -34.31 10.07
CA SER A 200 2.69 -35.26 11.14
C SER A 200 1.21 -35.28 11.60
N ALA A 201 0.75 -36.39 12.13
CA ALA A 201 -0.64 -36.51 12.61
C ALA A 201 -0.99 -35.47 13.70
N ALA A 202 -0.02 -35.09 14.53
CA ALA A 202 -0.19 -34.05 15.54
C ALA A 202 -0.37 -32.66 14.87
N LEU A 203 0.53 -32.28 13.97
CA LEU A 203 0.44 -31.01 13.25
C LEU A 203 -0.84 -30.90 12.42
N ALA A 204 -1.23 -31.99 11.73
CA ALA A 204 -2.49 -32.02 10.98
C ALA A 204 -3.71 -31.80 11.86
N ALA A 205 -3.70 -32.37 13.08
CA ALA A 205 -4.77 -32.18 14.06
C ALA A 205 -4.80 -30.75 14.61
N ASP A 206 -3.63 -30.15 14.88
CA ASP A 206 -3.51 -28.79 15.39
C ASP A 206 -3.98 -27.78 14.31
N LEU A 207 -3.58 -27.95 13.05
CA LEU A 207 -4.02 -27.13 11.93
C LEU A 207 -5.53 -27.21 11.72
N ALA A 208 -6.10 -28.42 11.76
CA ALA A 208 -7.54 -28.62 11.60
C ALA A 208 -8.34 -27.97 12.73
N SER A 209 -7.90 -28.19 13.99
CA SER A 209 -8.54 -27.59 15.17
C SER A 209 -8.43 -26.05 15.16
N GLY A 210 -7.25 -25.53 14.83
CA GLY A 210 -7.03 -24.08 14.69
C GLY A 210 -7.92 -23.47 13.62
N ALA A 211 -8.02 -24.10 12.45
CA ALA A 211 -8.88 -23.66 11.36
C ALA A 211 -10.37 -23.59 11.76
N GLU A 212 -10.86 -24.61 12.49
CA GLU A 212 -12.24 -24.62 13.00
C GLU A 212 -12.46 -23.50 14.03
N ALA A 213 -11.53 -23.31 14.96
CA ALA A 213 -11.60 -22.25 15.96
C ALA A 213 -11.56 -20.85 15.34
N ALA A 214 -10.68 -20.61 14.35
CA ALA A 214 -10.61 -19.35 13.62
C ALA A 214 -11.92 -19.05 12.88
N ARG A 215 -12.46 -20.02 12.16
CA ARG A 215 -13.76 -19.88 11.48
C ARG A 215 -14.90 -19.55 12.45
N ALA A 216 -14.95 -20.23 13.59
CA ALA A 216 -15.95 -19.94 14.62
C ALA A 216 -15.80 -18.53 15.19
N ALA A 217 -14.57 -18.04 15.39
CA ALA A 217 -14.29 -16.70 15.88
C ALA A 217 -14.71 -15.60 14.86
N TYR A 218 -14.43 -15.80 13.57
CA TYR A 218 -14.93 -14.90 12.53
C TYR A 218 -16.47 -14.89 12.44
N GLY A 219 -17.11 -16.05 12.60
CA GLY A 219 -18.56 -16.14 12.69
C GLY A 219 -19.12 -15.35 13.88
N ALA A 220 -18.51 -15.49 15.05
CA ALA A 220 -18.88 -14.74 16.25
C ALA A 220 -18.69 -13.23 16.09
N LEU A 221 -17.59 -12.79 15.45
CA LEU A 221 -17.36 -11.39 15.12
C LEU A 221 -18.47 -10.84 14.21
N ALA A 222 -18.84 -11.56 13.15
CA ALA A 222 -19.92 -11.17 12.26
C ALA A 222 -21.25 -11.06 13.01
N ASP A 223 -21.56 -12.02 13.91
CA ASP A 223 -22.77 -12.00 14.75
C ASP A 223 -22.83 -10.74 15.64
N VAL A 224 -21.72 -10.36 16.27
CA VAL A 224 -21.64 -9.16 17.10
C VAL A 224 -21.85 -7.88 16.27
N VAL A 225 -21.15 -7.77 15.14
CA VAL A 225 -21.30 -6.58 14.27
C VAL A 225 -22.73 -6.45 13.77
N GLU A 226 -23.37 -7.54 13.37
CA GLU A 226 -24.73 -7.57 12.84
C GLU A 226 -25.79 -7.35 13.93
N SER A 227 -25.67 -7.99 15.11
CA SER A 227 -26.71 -7.96 16.14
C SER A 227 -26.58 -6.80 17.13
N GLU A 228 -25.36 -6.36 17.46
CA GLU A 228 -25.12 -5.35 18.48
C GLU A 228 -24.83 -3.96 17.88
N LEU A 229 -24.08 -3.89 16.76
CA LEU A 229 -23.56 -2.61 16.21
C LEU A 229 -24.38 -2.07 15.05
N ALA A 230 -24.99 -2.92 14.23
CA ALA A 230 -25.75 -2.49 13.06
C ALA A 230 -26.94 -1.58 13.39
N GLY A 231 -27.58 -1.78 14.56
CA GLY A 231 -28.72 -0.97 14.99
C GLY A 231 -28.39 0.50 15.24
N SER A 232 -27.14 0.83 15.56
CA SER A 232 -26.64 2.19 15.75
C SER A 232 -25.90 2.76 14.54
N ALA A 233 -25.76 1.99 13.45
CA ALA A 233 -24.97 2.36 12.30
C ALA A 233 -25.54 3.59 11.57
N VAL A 234 -24.65 4.55 11.27
CA VAL A 234 -25.02 5.79 10.58
C VAL A 234 -25.08 5.58 9.07
N ALA A 235 -25.95 6.36 8.41
CA ALA A 235 -26.16 6.25 6.96
C ALA A 235 -25.08 7.00 6.15
N SER A 236 -24.49 8.05 6.71
CA SER A 236 -23.48 8.86 6.03
C SER A 236 -22.12 8.21 6.13
N ASP A 237 -21.40 8.11 5.01
CA ASP A 237 -20.00 7.67 4.97
C ASP A 237 -19.03 8.83 5.34
N ALA A 238 -19.49 10.08 5.34
CA ALA A 238 -18.66 11.26 5.61
C ALA A 238 -18.14 11.27 7.06
N VAL A 239 -16.84 11.43 7.23
CA VAL A 239 -16.18 11.50 8.55
C VAL A 239 -16.00 12.93 9.06
N GLY A 240 -16.16 13.93 8.19
CA GLY A 240 -15.95 15.35 8.52
C GLY A 240 -14.47 15.77 8.44
N ARG A 241 -14.28 17.09 8.40
CA ARG A 241 -12.99 17.74 8.13
C ARG A 241 -11.88 17.33 9.10
N GLU A 242 -12.13 17.38 10.40
CA GLU A 242 -11.08 17.16 11.42
C GLU A 242 -10.51 15.73 11.33
N ARG A 243 -11.40 14.74 11.30
CA ARG A 243 -11.00 13.32 11.15
C ARG A 243 -10.34 13.07 9.81
N TYR A 244 -10.87 13.65 8.74
CA TYR A 244 -10.31 13.50 7.41
C TYR A 244 -8.90 14.11 7.31
N ALA A 245 -8.67 15.30 7.86
CA ALA A 245 -7.35 15.94 7.88
C ALA A 245 -6.31 15.09 8.61
N LEU A 246 -6.70 14.46 9.71
CA LEU A 246 -5.84 13.55 10.47
C LEU A 246 -5.49 12.30 9.66
N SER A 247 -6.48 11.68 9.00
CA SER A 247 -6.27 10.54 8.11
C SER A 247 -5.41 10.90 6.89
N SER A 248 -5.67 12.03 6.25
CA SER A 248 -4.86 12.51 5.12
C SER A 248 -3.39 12.69 5.51
N ARG A 249 -3.11 13.32 6.66
CA ARG A 249 -1.74 13.44 7.19
C ARG A 249 -1.10 12.08 7.45
N TYR A 250 -1.88 11.12 7.96
CA TYR A 250 -1.38 9.78 8.24
C TYR A 250 -0.88 9.08 6.97
N PHE A 251 -1.67 9.11 5.88
CA PHE A 251 -1.32 8.45 4.63
C PHE A 251 -0.30 9.22 3.79
N LEU A 252 -0.29 10.55 3.86
CA LEU A 252 0.66 11.37 3.11
C LEU A 252 2.00 11.59 3.83
N GLY A 253 2.00 11.62 5.16
CA GLY A 253 3.13 12.17 5.91
C GLY A 253 3.37 13.64 5.56
N ALA A 254 2.31 14.35 5.20
CA ALA A 254 2.31 15.78 4.85
C ALA A 254 0.96 16.40 5.15
N ALA A 255 0.96 17.69 5.48
CA ALA A 255 -0.24 18.50 5.60
C ALA A 255 -0.55 19.17 4.26
N VAL A 256 -1.79 19.04 3.78
CA VAL A 256 -2.27 19.67 2.56
C VAL A 256 -3.53 20.49 2.81
N ASP A 257 -3.75 21.54 2.01
CA ASP A 257 -5.05 22.21 1.96
C ASP A 257 -6.05 21.32 1.21
N LEU A 258 -7.05 20.82 1.91
CA LEU A 258 -7.98 19.82 1.39
C LEU A 258 -8.89 20.38 0.28
N GLU A 259 -9.33 21.64 0.39
CA GLU A 259 -10.14 22.28 -0.64
C GLU A 259 -9.32 22.57 -1.91
N GLU A 260 -8.10 23.06 -1.74
CA GLU A 260 -7.18 23.27 -2.85
C GLU A 260 -6.86 21.93 -3.53
N THR A 261 -6.60 20.88 -2.74
CA THR A 261 -6.32 19.54 -3.25
C THR A 261 -7.52 18.95 -3.99
N TYR A 262 -8.75 19.16 -3.50
CA TYR A 262 -9.97 18.78 -4.20
C TYR A 262 -10.14 19.53 -5.54
N ALA A 263 -9.94 20.85 -5.53
CA ALA A 263 -10.02 21.67 -6.75
C ALA A 263 -8.98 21.23 -7.79
N TRP A 264 -7.75 21.02 -7.34
CA TRP A 264 -6.70 20.46 -8.18
C TRP A 264 -7.05 19.06 -8.71
N GLY A 265 -7.67 18.20 -7.91
CA GLY A 265 -8.14 16.88 -8.34
C GLY A 265 -9.10 16.96 -9.53
N LEU A 266 -10.03 17.91 -9.51
CA LEU A 266 -10.96 18.16 -10.64
C LEU A 266 -10.21 18.63 -11.90
N GLU A 267 -9.25 19.54 -11.74
CA GLU A 267 -8.41 20.04 -12.85
C GLU A 267 -7.56 18.89 -13.43
N GLU A 268 -7.02 18.05 -12.57
CA GLU A 268 -6.18 16.93 -12.97
C GLU A 268 -6.97 15.85 -13.74
N VAL A 269 -8.20 15.53 -13.30
CA VAL A 269 -9.10 14.66 -14.06
C VAL A 269 -9.38 15.24 -15.45
N ALA A 270 -9.69 16.53 -15.54
CA ALA A 270 -9.94 17.20 -16.83
C ALA A 270 -8.70 17.19 -17.73
N ARG A 271 -7.51 17.44 -17.17
CA ARG A 271 -6.24 17.40 -17.90
C ARG A 271 -5.95 16.01 -18.47
N LEU A 272 -6.09 14.97 -17.64
CA LEU A 272 -5.87 13.57 -18.05
C LEU A 272 -6.90 13.11 -19.09
N THR A 273 -8.15 13.55 -18.97
CA THR A 273 -9.19 13.30 -19.99
C THR A 273 -8.79 13.88 -21.35
N ALA A 274 -8.32 15.12 -21.37
CA ALA A 274 -7.87 15.77 -22.61
C ALA A 274 -6.64 15.06 -23.22
N GLU A 275 -5.71 14.58 -22.40
CA GLU A 275 -4.57 13.77 -22.88
C GLU A 275 -5.04 12.43 -23.47
N GLN A 276 -5.98 11.73 -22.83
CA GLN A 276 -6.57 10.50 -23.38
C GLN A 276 -7.29 10.73 -24.70
N GLU A 277 -8.05 11.82 -24.83
CA GLU A 277 -8.70 12.19 -26.10
C GLU A 277 -7.68 12.45 -27.22
N ALA A 278 -6.57 13.09 -26.89
CA ALA A 278 -5.48 13.31 -27.85
C ALA A 278 -4.83 11.99 -28.29
N VAL A 279 -4.59 11.07 -27.37
CA VAL A 279 -4.06 9.72 -27.65
C VAL A 279 -5.06 8.91 -28.48
N ALA A 280 -6.36 8.97 -28.19
CA ALA A 280 -7.40 8.30 -28.98
C ALA A 280 -7.42 8.82 -30.44
N ALA A 281 -7.29 10.13 -30.61
CA ALA A 281 -7.20 10.74 -31.95
C ALA A 281 -5.91 10.37 -32.70
N GLU A 282 -4.78 10.24 -31.99
CA GLU A 282 -3.51 9.76 -32.55
C GLU A 282 -3.62 8.30 -33.03
N LEU A 283 -4.23 7.42 -32.23
CA LEU A 283 -4.39 6.00 -32.53
C LEU A 283 -5.33 5.74 -33.72
N TYR A 284 -6.48 6.40 -33.74
CA TYR A 284 -7.60 5.98 -34.60
C TYR A 284 -8.25 7.14 -35.38
N GLY A 285 -7.70 8.32 -35.30
CA GLY A 285 -8.16 9.51 -36.02
C GLY A 285 -9.08 10.41 -35.20
N ALA A 286 -9.23 11.65 -35.68
CA ALA A 286 -10.01 12.67 -35.00
C ALA A 286 -11.50 12.25 -34.86
N GLY A 287 -12.05 12.48 -33.66
CA GLY A 287 -13.43 12.15 -33.32
C GLY A 287 -13.61 10.77 -32.69
N THR A 288 -12.57 9.94 -32.60
CA THR A 288 -12.62 8.70 -31.83
C THR A 288 -12.69 9.02 -30.33
N SER A 289 -13.69 8.47 -29.66
CA SER A 289 -13.80 8.62 -28.19
C SER A 289 -12.75 7.76 -27.47
N THR A 290 -12.41 8.15 -26.24
CA THR A 290 -11.49 7.38 -25.38
C THR A 290 -12.00 5.94 -25.16
N ALA A 291 -13.31 5.76 -24.91
CA ALA A 291 -13.91 4.44 -24.73
C ALA A 291 -13.76 3.57 -26.01
N GLU A 292 -14.09 4.12 -27.19
CA GLU A 292 -13.90 3.41 -28.46
C GLU A 292 -12.44 3.06 -28.73
N ALA A 293 -11.50 3.95 -28.36
CA ALA A 293 -10.07 3.67 -28.52
C ALA A 293 -9.63 2.51 -27.62
N MET A 294 -10.07 2.47 -26.37
CA MET A 294 -9.77 1.38 -25.43
C MET A 294 -10.38 0.05 -25.86
N GLU A 295 -11.64 0.04 -26.36
CA GLU A 295 -12.26 -1.16 -26.92
C GLU A 295 -11.47 -1.73 -28.11
N ARG A 296 -10.96 -0.87 -28.97
CA ARG A 296 -10.14 -1.29 -30.13
C ARG A 296 -8.76 -1.81 -29.68
N LEU A 297 -8.15 -1.20 -28.67
CA LEU A 297 -6.90 -1.69 -28.06
C LEU A 297 -7.11 -3.07 -27.42
N ASP A 298 -8.22 -3.28 -26.72
CA ASP A 298 -8.57 -4.57 -26.13
C ASP A 298 -8.91 -5.63 -27.19
N ALA A 299 -9.38 -5.23 -28.36
CA ALA A 299 -9.66 -6.14 -29.47
C ALA A 299 -8.41 -6.49 -30.30
N ASP A 300 -7.30 -5.75 -30.16
CA ASP A 300 -6.08 -5.96 -30.94
C ASP A 300 -5.30 -7.21 -30.48
N PRO A 301 -5.24 -8.28 -31.30
CA PRO A 301 -4.52 -9.50 -30.92
C PRO A 301 -3.02 -9.31 -30.77
N ALA A 302 -2.42 -8.27 -31.39
CA ALA A 302 -1.00 -7.97 -31.23
C ALA A 302 -0.66 -7.44 -29.82
N ARG A 303 -1.67 -7.02 -29.05
CA ARG A 303 -1.54 -6.49 -27.70
C ARG A 303 -2.02 -7.46 -26.62
N LYS A 304 -2.25 -8.74 -27.00
CA LYS A 304 -2.73 -9.76 -26.08
C LYS A 304 -1.69 -10.82 -25.80
N LEU A 305 -1.67 -11.25 -24.56
CA LEU A 305 -0.91 -12.41 -24.10
C LEU A 305 -1.89 -13.51 -23.72
N SER A 306 -1.61 -14.75 -24.09
CA SER A 306 -2.41 -15.92 -23.73
C SER A 306 -1.66 -16.78 -22.73
N GLY A 307 -2.27 -16.97 -21.56
CA GLY A 307 -1.77 -17.78 -20.47
C GLY A 307 -0.75 -17.06 -19.56
N THR A 308 -0.65 -17.55 -18.36
CA THR A 308 0.20 -16.98 -17.28
C THR A 308 1.69 -17.06 -17.59
N ASP A 309 2.15 -18.10 -18.31
CA ASP A 309 3.56 -18.22 -18.72
C ASP A 309 3.97 -17.09 -19.69
N ALA A 310 3.06 -16.71 -20.61
CA ALA A 310 3.32 -15.61 -21.53
C ALA A 310 3.34 -14.26 -20.79
N LEU A 311 2.41 -14.07 -19.85
CA LEU A 311 2.37 -12.91 -18.98
C LEU A 311 3.67 -12.77 -18.18
N GLN A 312 4.09 -13.83 -17.50
CA GLN A 312 5.31 -13.81 -16.66
C GLN A 312 6.57 -13.49 -17.48
N ARG A 313 6.72 -14.11 -18.65
CA ARG A 313 7.85 -13.80 -19.54
C ARG A 313 7.84 -12.36 -20.01
N TRP A 314 6.70 -11.84 -20.41
CA TRP A 314 6.58 -10.46 -20.87
C TRP A 314 6.89 -9.44 -19.75
N MET A 315 6.40 -9.69 -18.53
CA MET A 315 6.73 -8.86 -17.37
C MET A 315 8.25 -8.86 -17.11
N GLN A 316 8.87 -10.04 -17.15
CA GLN A 316 10.32 -10.17 -16.92
C GLN A 316 11.13 -9.44 -18.00
N GLU A 317 10.80 -9.67 -19.27
CA GLU A 317 11.48 -9.01 -20.41
C GLU A 317 11.33 -7.48 -20.36
N THR A 318 10.15 -6.97 -19.97
CA THR A 318 9.90 -5.54 -19.83
C THR A 318 10.70 -4.95 -18.66
N SER A 319 10.74 -5.65 -17.52
CA SER A 319 11.52 -5.24 -16.33
C SER A 319 13.02 -5.27 -16.60
N ASP A 320 13.53 -6.34 -17.23
CA ASP A 320 14.96 -6.48 -17.57
C ASP A 320 15.43 -5.40 -18.53
N ARG A 321 14.60 -5.06 -19.53
CA ARG A 321 14.86 -3.95 -20.45
C ARG A 321 14.91 -2.61 -19.71
N ALA A 322 13.94 -2.32 -18.85
CA ALA A 322 13.92 -1.09 -18.05
C ALA A 322 15.17 -1.00 -17.16
N LEU A 323 15.54 -2.08 -16.47
CA LEU A 323 16.77 -2.15 -15.68
C LEU A 323 18.01 -1.83 -16.51
N ALA A 324 18.16 -2.48 -17.67
CA ALA A 324 19.34 -2.30 -18.54
C ALA A 324 19.48 -0.88 -19.09
N GLU A 325 18.35 -0.23 -19.43
CA GLU A 325 18.35 1.08 -20.08
C GLU A 325 18.40 2.24 -19.07
N LEU A 326 17.77 2.10 -17.90
CA LEU A 326 17.71 3.15 -16.87
C LEU A 326 18.97 3.16 -15.99
N THR A 327 19.60 2.00 -15.80
CA THR A 327 20.81 1.88 -14.97
C THR A 327 21.94 2.75 -15.54
N ASP A 328 22.59 3.50 -14.67
CA ASP A 328 23.70 4.42 -14.98
C ASP A 328 23.33 5.59 -15.94
N THR A 329 22.15 5.56 -16.56
CA THR A 329 21.63 6.66 -17.39
C THR A 329 20.83 7.64 -16.56
N TYR A 330 19.73 7.18 -15.95
CA TYR A 330 18.79 8.02 -15.19
C TYR A 330 18.78 7.69 -13.69
N PHE A 331 19.32 6.53 -13.31
CA PHE A 331 19.40 6.07 -11.93
C PHE A 331 20.74 5.41 -11.64
N ASP A 332 21.23 5.57 -10.42
CA ASP A 332 22.35 4.81 -9.87
C ASP A 332 21.82 3.55 -9.20
N ILE A 333 21.51 2.51 -9.99
CA ILE A 333 20.94 1.26 -9.45
C ILE A 333 22.09 0.35 -8.97
N PRO A 334 22.17 0.04 -7.65
CA PRO A 334 23.18 -0.86 -7.12
C PRO A 334 23.07 -2.28 -7.72
N GLU A 335 24.20 -2.97 -7.86
CA GLU A 335 24.23 -4.29 -8.49
C GLU A 335 23.25 -5.29 -7.87
N PRO A 336 23.12 -5.45 -6.53
CA PRO A 336 22.14 -6.37 -5.95
C PRO A 336 20.69 -6.02 -6.27
N VAL A 337 20.38 -4.74 -6.52
CA VAL A 337 19.04 -4.27 -6.88
C VAL A 337 18.73 -4.48 -8.36
N ARG A 338 19.74 -4.81 -9.19
CA ARG A 338 19.55 -5.10 -10.63
C ARG A 338 18.88 -6.46 -10.90
N ARG A 339 18.40 -7.15 -9.87
CA ARG A 339 17.69 -8.42 -9.99
C ARG A 339 16.26 -8.27 -9.49
N LEU A 340 15.32 -8.43 -10.41
CA LEU A 340 13.88 -8.50 -10.12
C LEU A 340 13.34 -9.83 -10.67
N GLU A 341 12.59 -10.57 -9.85
CA GLU A 341 11.84 -11.74 -10.29
C GLU A 341 10.36 -11.39 -10.50
N CYS A 342 9.85 -11.63 -11.70
CA CYS A 342 8.42 -11.53 -11.99
C CYS A 342 7.75 -12.88 -11.78
N ARG A 343 6.66 -12.94 -11.01
CA ARG A 343 6.01 -14.18 -10.58
C ARG A 343 4.50 -14.09 -10.73
N ILE A 344 3.88 -15.24 -10.98
CA ILE A 344 2.43 -15.40 -10.81
C ILE A 344 2.19 -15.72 -9.32
N ALA A 345 1.31 -14.95 -8.68
CA ALA A 345 0.98 -15.14 -7.28
C ALA A 345 0.17 -16.42 -7.06
N PRO A 346 0.33 -17.10 -5.92
CA PRO A 346 -0.49 -18.25 -5.58
C PRO A 346 -1.95 -17.86 -5.25
N THR A 347 -2.18 -16.63 -4.84
CA THR A 347 -3.51 -16.05 -4.62
C THR A 347 -4.21 -15.75 -5.95
N GLN A 348 -5.54 -15.68 -5.95
CA GLN A 348 -6.34 -15.45 -7.15
C GLN A 348 -7.32 -14.27 -6.98
N ASN A 349 -6.92 -13.25 -6.22
CA ASN A 349 -7.74 -12.09 -5.91
C ASN A 349 -7.61 -10.91 -6.89
N GLY A 350 -6.75 -11.04 -7.92
CA GLY A 350 -6.53 -10.00 -8.94
C GLY A 350 -5.59 -8.87 -8.52
N GLY A 351 -4.99 -8.95 -7.32
CA GLY A 351 -4.03 -7.96 -6.86
C GLY A 351 -2.68 -8.09 -7.56
N ILE A 352 -2.02 -6.96 -7.81
CA ILE A 352 -0.63 -6.89 -8.27
C ILE A 352 0.14 -6.20 -7.15
N TYR A 353 1.29 -6.75 -6.78
CA TYR A 353 2.06 -6.23 -5.65
C TYR A 353 3.54 -6.58 -5.76
N TYR A 354 4.33 -5.83 -5.02
CA TYR A 354 5.76 -6.04 -4.91
C TYR A 354 6.15 -6.51 -3.51
N THR A 355 7.12 -7.44 -3.43
CA THR A 355 7.79 -7.81 -2.17
C THR A 355 9.29 -7.52 -2.26
N GLY A 356 9.83 -6.86 -1.24
CA GLY A 356 11.24 -6.47 -1.18
C GLY A 356 12.22 -7.65 -1.17
N PRO A 357 13.51 -7.40 -1.47
CA PRO A 357 14.54 -8.42 -1.35
C PRO A 357 14.78 -8.79 0.12
N SER A 358 15.43 -9.96 0.34
CA SER A 358 15.99 -10.26 1.67
C SER A 358 17.11 -9.29 2.03
N ALA A 359 17.39 -9.12 3.32
CA ALA A 359 18.41 -8.18 3.81
C ALA A 359 19.81 -8.44 3.24
N ASP A 360 20.12 -9.70 2.92
CA ASP A 360 21.39 -10.15 2.32
C ASP A 360 21.33 -10.28 0.79
N PHE A 361 20.21 -9.91 0.16
CA PHE A 361 19.94 -10.07 -1.26
C PHE A 361 20.04 -11.51 -1.80
N SER A 362 20.07 -12.54 -0.94
CA SER A 362 20.02 -13.93 -1.38
C SER A 362 18.71 -14.25 -2.10
N ARG A 363 17.61 -13.62 -1.67
CA ARG A 363 16.35 -13.56 -2.39
C ARG A 363 16.17 -12.17 -3.00
N PRO A 364 16.03 -12.04 -4.33
CA PRO A 364 15.78 -10.76 -4.98
C PRO A 364 14.37 -10.23 -4.66
N GLY A 365 14.13 -8.98 -4.99
CA GLY A 365 12.79 -8.40 -5.00
C GLY A 365 11.89 -9.12 -6.00
N ARG A 366 10.58 -9.19 -5.72
CA ARG A 366 9.61 -9.91 -6.54
C ARG A 366 8.39 -9.07 -6.84
N MET A 367 8.04 -9.00 -8.12
CA MET A 367 6.74 -8.54 -8.60
C MET A 367 5.80 -9.74 -8.71
N TRP A 368 4.64 -9.63 -8.09
CA TRP A 368 3.64 -10.68 -8.07
C TRP A 368 2.38 -10.26 -8.82
N TRP A 369 1.91 -11.14 -9.67
CA TRP A 369 0.67 -10.97 -10.42
C TRP A 369 -0.35 -12.04 -10.02
N SER A 370 -1.37 -11.62 -9.27
CA SER A 370 -2.46 -12.49 -8.87
C SER A 370 -3.51 -12.53 -9.98
N VAL A 371 -3.74 -13.71 -10.56
CA VAL A 371 -4.65 -13.89 -11.69
C VAL A 371 -5.97 -14.48 -11.20
N PRO A 372 -7.11 -13.79 -11.39
CA PRO A 372 -8.41 -14.32 -11.01
C PRO A 372 -8.76 -15.63 -11.76
N PRO A 373 -9.58 -16.51 -11.16
CA PRO A 373 -10.03 -17.74 -11.82
C PRO A 373 -10.69 -17.46 -13.17
N GLY A 374 -10.29 -18.20 -14.19
CA GLY A 374 -10.85 -18.08 -15.55
C GLY A 374 -10.26 -16.98 -16.42
N VAL A 375 -9.42 -16.10 -15.89
CA VAL A 375 -8.68 -15.10 -16.68
C VAL A 375 -7.50 -15.78 -17.36
N THR A 376 -7.49 -15.79 -18.69
CA THR A 376 -6.45 -16.45 -19.52
C THR A 376 -5.84 -15.53 -20.57
N GLU A 377 -6.37 -14.33 -20.74
CA GLU A 377 -5.86 -13.32 -21.68
C GLU A 377 -5.55 -12.01 -20.95
N PHE A 378 -4.47 -11.35 -21.33
CA PHE A 378 -3.97 -10.12 -20.69
C PHE A 378 -3.64 -9.09 -21.77
N SER A 379 -4.02 -7.83 -21.54
CA SER A 379 -3.80 -6.71 -22.48
C SER A 379 -2.53 -5.96 -22.12
N THR A 380 -1.47 -6.09 -22.95
CA THR A 380 -0.16 -5.45 -22.65
C THR A 380 -0.25 -3.93 -22.55
N TRP A 381 -1.08 -3.29 -23.38
CA TRP A 381 -1.21 -1.83 -23.41
C TRP A 381 -1.68 -1.25 -22.07
N ARG A 382 -2.49 -1.99 -21.34
CA ARG A 382 -2.99 -1.60 -20.03
C ARG A 382 -1.94 -1.80 -18.94
N GLU A 383 -1.17 -2.89 -19.07
CA GLU A 383 -0.34 -3.41 -18.01
C GLU A 383 1.12 -2.93 -18.05
N THR A 384 1.57 -2.34 -19.16
CA THR A 384 2.96 -1.83 -19.28
C THR A 384 3.29 -0.84 -18.16
N THR A 385 2.37 0.07 -17.83
CA THR A 385 2.56 1.03 -16.74
C THR A 385 2.62 0.36 -15.37
N THR A 386 1.86 -0.72 -15.16
CA THR A 386 1.89 -1.50 -13.91
C THR A 386 3.24 -2.19 -13.71
N VAL A 387 3.87 -2.69 -14.79
CA VAL A 387 5.24 -3.24 -14.70
C VAL A 387 6.24 -2.18 -14.26
N TYR A 388 6.09 -0.93 -14.69
CA TYR A 388 6.96 0.17 -14.22
C TYR A 388 6.63 0.61 -12.79
N HIS A 389 5.37 0.56 -12.39
CA HIS A 389 4.90 0.86 -11.04
C HIS A 389 5.49 -0.10 -10.00
N GLU A 390 5.32 -1.40 -10.22
CA GLU A 390 5.82 -2.45 -9.32
C GLU A 390 7.32 -2.71 -9.48
N GLY A 391 7.82 -2.56 -10.69
CA GLY A 391 9.20 -2.84 -11.05
C GLY A 391 10.11 -1.61 -10.98
N VAL A 392 10.77 -1.30 -12.11
CA VAL A 392 11.72 -0.20 -12.24
C VAL A 392 11.17 0.84 -13.22
N PRO A 393 11.15 2.11 -12.80
CA PRO A 393 11.78 2.68 -11.61
C PRO A 393 10.88 2.79 -10.35
N GLY A 394 9.75 2.06 -10.29
CA GLY A 394 8.78 2.13 -9.20
C GLY A 394 9.22 1.43 -7.89
N HIS A 395 8.34 0.59 -7.32
CA HIS A 395 8.52 -0.01 -6.00
C HIS A 395 9.80 -0.83 -5.86
N HIS A 396 10.19 -1.61 -6.89
CA HIS A 396 11.42 -2.40 -6.83
C HIS A 396 12.67 -1.54 -6.61
N LEU A 397 12.80 -0.44 -7.35
CA LEU A 397 13.93 0.45 -7.18
C LEU A 397 13.91 1.12 -5.81
N GLN A 398 12.76 1.66 -5.38
CA GLN A 398 12.65 2.38 -4.10
C GLN A 398 12.94 1.49 -2.90
N ILE A 399 12.27 0.34 -2.81
CA ILE A 399 12.40 -0.59 -1.67
C ILE A 399 13.77 -1.30 -1.73
N GLY A 400 14.22 -1.71 -2.91
CA GLY A 400 15.54 -2.32 -3.09
C GLY A 400 16.68 -1.37 -2.73
N GLN A 401 16.58 -0.08 -3.08
CA GLN A 401 17.56 0.93 -2.68
C GLN A 401 17.60 1.10 -1.16
N THR A 402 16.44 1.15 -0.50
CA THR A 402 16.33 1.23 0.97
C THR A 402 16.97 0.01 1.63
N ALA A 403 16.72 -1.20 1.12
CA ALA A 403 17.36 -2.42 1.61
C ALA A 403 18.88 -2.39 1.41
N PHE A 404 19.36 -1.90 0.28
CA PHE A 404 20.79 -1.76 -0.01
C PHE A 404 21.49 -0.77 0.95
N ARG A 405 20.79 0.24 1.42
CA ARG A 405 21.31 1.23 2.38
C ARG A 405 21.29 0.76 3.84
N SER A 406 21.13 -0.53 4.08
CA SER A 406 21.09 -1.11 5.44
C SER A 406 22.29 -0.71 6.33
N ALA A 407 23.47 -0.46 5.73
CA ALA A 407 24.65 0.03 6.47
C ALA A 407 24.52 1.47 7.00
N LEU A 408 23.56 2.26 6.49
CA LEU A 408 23.31 3.65 6.87
C LEU A 408 22.06 3.81 7.73
N LEU A 409 21.04 2.95 7.54
CA LEU A 409 19.71 3.10 8.11
C LEU A 409 19.49 2.10 9.25
N ASN A 410 18.97 2.57 10.37
CA ASN A 410 18.47 1.70 11.44
C ASN A 410 17.25 0.89 11.00
N THR A 411 16.88 -0.13 11.79
CA THR A 411 15.79 -1.06 11.45
C THR A 411 14.44 -0.35 11.29
N TYR A 412 14.15 0.68 12.11
CA TYR A 412 12.94 1.47 11.97
C TYR A 412 12.81 2.11 10.57
N ARG A 413 13.87 2.80 10.11
CA ARG A 413 13.89 3.49 8.81
C ARG A 413 13.90 2.52 7.62
N ARG A 414 14.50 1.36 7.81
CA ARG A 414 14.67 0.37 6.76
C ARG A 414 13.45 -0.53 6.58
N LEU A 415 12.84 -0.99 7.66
CA LEU A 415 11.81 -2.02 7.65
C LEU A 415 10.50 -1.58 8.31
N GLY A 416 10.57 -0.78 9.37
CA GLY A 416 9.40 -0.44 10.20
C GLY A 416 8.63 0.80 9.73
N LEU A 417 9.01 1.43 8.64
CA LEU A 417 8.38 2.67 8.21
C LEU A 417 7.86 2.58 6.77
N TRP A 418 6.55 2.60 6.64
CA TRP A 418 5.86 2.76 5.37
C TRP A 418 4.90 3.95 5.41
N VAL A 419 4.97 4.80 4.39
CA VAL A 419 4.05 5.93 4.22
C VAL A 419 3.48 5.86 2.80
N SER A 420 2.16 5.65 2.69
CA SER A 420 1.50 5.45 1.39
C SER A 420 1.80 6.56 0.38
N GLY A 421 1.73 7.83 0.79
CA GLY A 421 2.03 8.97 -0.09
C GLY A 421 3.48 8.99 -0.57
N HIS A 422 4.42 8.48 0.24
CA HIS A 422 5.81 8.35 -0.18
C HIS A 422 6.00 7.20 -1.17
N GLY A 423 5.51 5.99 -0.84
CA GLY A 423 5.70 4.80 -1.68
C GLY A 423 4.87 4.83 -2.96
N GLU A 424 3.56 4.99 -2.83
CA GLU A 424 2.64 5.02 -3.96
C GLU A 424 2.80 6.28 -4.82
N GLY A 425 3.10 7.42 -4.16
CA GLY A 425 3.40 8.66 -4.85
C GLY A 425 4.66 8.54 -5.71
N TRP A 426 5.71 7.87 -5.22
CA TRP A 426 6.89 7.55 -6.00
C TRP A 426 6.55 6.65 -7.20
N ALA A 427 5.77 5.59 -7.00
CA ALA A 427 5.44 4.67 -8.08
C ALA A 427 4.62 5.34 -9.20
N LEU A 428 3.66 6.21 -8.86
CA LEU A 428 2.96 7.02 -9.87
C LEU A 428 3.85 8.07 -10.53
N TYR A 429 4.76 8.68 -9.78
CA TYR A 429 5.79 9.54 -10.34
C TYR A 429 6.67 8.78 -11.34
N ALA A 430 7.05 7.55 -11.01
CA ALA A 430 7.84 6.67 -11.87
C ALA A 430 7.12 6.33 -13.19
N GLU A 431 5.81 6.03 -13.15
CA GLU A 431 5.01 5.81 -14.36
C GLU A 431 5.06 7.03 -15.31
N ARG A 432 4.83 8.22 -14.76
CA ARG A 432 4.85 9.47 -15.54
C ARG A 432 6.26 9.82 -16.03
N LEU A 433 7.27 9.54 -15.21
CA LEU A 433 8.67 9.72 -15.59
C LEU A 433 9.05 8.82 -16.77
N MET A 434 8.58 7.59 -16.84
CA MET A 434 8.84 6.69 -17.97
C MET A 434 8.30 7.24 -19.29
N GLU A 435 7.15 7.90 -19.28
CA GLU A 435 6.66 8.64 -20.44
C GLU A 435 7.58 9.83 -20.79
N GLN A 436 7.94 10.66 -19.82
CA GLN A 436 8.82 11.82 -20.02
C GLN A 436 10.21 11.44 -20.55
N LEU A 437 10.71 10.28 -20.16
CA LEU A 437 12.00 9.74 -20.63
C LEU A 437 11.88 9.03 -22.00
N GLY A 438 10.68 8.89 -22.56
CA GLY A 438 10.45 8.28 -23.86
C GLY A 438 10.34 6.75 -23.88
N TYR A 439 9.99 6.13 -22.75
CA TYR A 439 9.79 4.68 -22.66
C TYR A 439 8.33 4.26 -22.93
N LEU A 440 7.37 5.16 -22.84
CA LEU A 440 5.98 4.95 -23.22
C LEU A 440 5.69 5.61 -24.60
N THR A 441 6.45 5.20 -25.64
CA THR A 441 6.31 5.75 -26.99
C THR A 441 5.11 5.20 -27.74
N ASP A 442 4.66 3.97 -27.42
CA ASP A 442 3.46 3.40 -27.99
C ASP A 442 2.21 4.13 -27.46
N PRO A 443 1.35 4.67 -28.34
CA PRO A 443 0.16 5.38 -27.89
C PRO A 443 -0.82 4.51 -27.10
N GLY A 444 -0.84 3.18 -27.34
CA GLY A 444 -1.64 2.26 -26.53
C GLY A 444 -1.15 2.16 -25.09
N ASP A 445 0.18 2.01 -24.90
CA ASP A 445 0.77 1.97 -23.56
C ASP A 445 0.59 3.31 -22.82
N ARG A 446 0.64 4.45 -23.54
CA ARG A 446 0.29 5.74 -22.96
C ARG A 446 -1.18 5.83 -22.55
N MET A 447 -2.10 5.27 -23.35
CA MET A 447 -3.52 5.19 -22.99
C MET A 447 -3.70 4.43 -21.67
N GLY A 448 -3.01 3.30 -21.48
CA GLY A 448 -3.07 2.51 -20.25
C GLY A 448 -2.55 3.29 -19.04
N MET A 449 -1.40 3.96 -19.16
CA MET A 449 -0.87 4.81 -18.10
C MET A 449 -1.85 5.94 -17.75
N LEU A 450 -2.43 6.61 -18.74
CA LEU A 450 -3.38 7.71 -18.53
C LEU A 450 -4.69 7.22 -17.88
N ASP A 451 -5.18 6.02 -18.22
CA ASP A 451 -6.35 5.42 -17.58
C ASP A 451 -6.10 5.17 -16.08
N GLY A 452 -4.96 4.57 -15.77
CA GLY A 452 -4.53 4.40 -14.38
C GLY A 452 -4.38 5.72 -13.61
N GLN A 453 -3.76 6.72 -14.22
CA GLN A 453 -3.58 8.06 -13.64
C GLN A 453 -4.93 8.79 -13.42
N ARG A 454 -5.88 8.64 -14.37
CA ARG A 454 -7.22 9.25 -14.28
C ARG A 454 -8.06 8.65 -13.16
N LEU A 455 -8.04 7.32 -12.99
CA LEU A 455 -8.64 6.65 -11.84
C LEU A 455 -8.09 7.23 -10.53
N ARG A 456 -6.74 7.36 -10.41
CA ARG A 456 -6.10 7.89 -9.20
C ARG A 456 -6.41 9.37 -8.95
N ALA A 457 -6.62 10.17 -9.99
CA ALA A 457 -7.11 11.54 -9.87
C ALA A 457 -8.58 11.59 -9.43
N ALA A 458 -9.43 10.72 -9.95
CA ALA A 458 -10.83 10.60 -9.53
C ALA A 458 -10.96 10.20 -8.04
N ARG A 459 -10.05 9.36 -7.51
CA ARG A 459 -9.98 9.03 -6.07
C ARG A 459 -9.85 10.28 -5.21
N VAL A 460 -9.01 11.26 -5.61
CA VAL A 460 -8.83 12.52 -4.87
C VAL A 460 -10.14 13.29 -4.77
N VAL A 461 -10.87 13.38 -5.88
CA VAL A 461 -12.14 14.11 -5.95
C VAL A 461 -13.22 13.43 -5.10
N ILE A 462 -13.38 12.12 -5.26
CA ILE A 462 -14.43 11.34 -4.58
C ILE A 462 -14.18 11.34 -3.06
N ASP A 463 -13.00 10.96 -2.66
CA ASP A 463 -12.65 10.72 -1.25
C ASP A 463 -12.75 12.03 -0.45
N ILE A 464 -12.06 13.10 -0.88
CA ILE A 464 -12.16 14.42 -0.24
C ILE A 464 -13.60 14.96 -0.32
N GLY A 465 -14.21 14.86 -1.50
CA GLY A 465 -15.55 15.37 -1.76
C GLY A 465 -16.59 14.79 -0.80
N VAL A 466 -16.64 13.47 -0.68
CA VAL A 466 -17.61 12.77 0.18
C VAL A 466 -17.33 13.01 1.66
N HIS A 467 -16.07 12.83 2.09
CA HIS A 467 -15.76 12.92 3.51
C HIS A 467 -15.85 14.32 4.10
N LEU A 468 -15.66 15.36 3.27
CA LEU A 468 -15.86 16.75 3.67
C LEU A 468 -17.28 17.28 3.37
N GLY A 469 -18.13 16.51 2.68
CA GLY A 469 -19.45 16.95 2.27
C GLY A 469 -19.41 18.14 1.30
N LEU A 470 -18.45 18.15 0.37
CA LEU A 470 -18.29 19.24 -0.59
C LEU A 470 -19.40 19.24 -1.64
N ALA A 471 -19.62 20.39 -2.27
CA ALA A 471 -20.53 20.49 -3.40
C ALA A 471 -19.98 19.77 -4.63
N THR A 472 -20.82 18.99 -5.31
CA THR A 472 -20.46 18.40 -6.60
C THR A 472 -20.38 19.48 -7.69
N PRO A 473 -19.54 19.28 -8.72
CA PRO A 473 -19.55 20.13 -9.90
C PRO A 473 -20.93 20.23 -10.55
N LYS A 474 -21.28 21.42 -11.07
CA LYS A 474 -22.58 21.61 -11.74
C LYS A 474 -22.83 20.66 -12.91
N ALA A 475 -21.78 20.26 -13.60
CA ALA A 475 -21.85 19.30 -14.69
C ALA A 475 -22.37 17.92 -14.24
N LEU A 476 -22.20 17.58 -12.96
CA LEU A 476 -22.70 16.34 -12.35
C LEU A 476 -24.11 16.51 -11.72
N GLY A 477 -24.83 17.57 -12.08
CA GLY A 477 -26.18 17.83 -11.62
C GLY A 477 -26.27 18.67 -10.32
N GLY A 478 -25.15 18.99 -9.70
CA GLY A 478 -25.11 19.70 -8.42
C GLY A 478 -25.49 18.82 -7.23
N GLY A 479 -25.41 19.36 -6.02
CA GLY A 479 -25.71 18.65 -4.77
C GLY A 479 -24.47 18.55 -3.87
N THR A 480 -24.52 17.65 -2.90
CA THR A 480 -23.41 17.33 -2.00
C THR A 480 -22.89 15.95 -2.32
N TRP A 481 -21.58 15.76 -2.36
CA TRP A 481 -20.98 14.46 -2.58
C TRP A 481 -21.49 13.42 -1.58
N CYS A 482 -21.82 12.27 -2.11
CA CYS A 482 -22.18 11.04 -1.39
C CYS A 482 -21.84 9.83 -2.27
N ALA A 483 -21.90 8.62 -1.74
CA ALA A 483 -21.55 7.41 -2.49
C ALA A 483 -22.38 7.23 -3.76
N GLU A 484 -23.67 7.62 -3.75
CA GLU A 484 -24.58 7.51 -4.90
C GLU A 484 -24.15 8.43 -6.06
N LEU A 485 -23.60 9.61 -5.78
CA LEU A 485 -23.04 10.53 -6.78
C LEU A 485 -21.60 10.16 -7.16
N ALA A 486 -20.85 9.56 -6.25
CA ALA A 486 -19.49 9.09 -6.49
C ALA A 486 -19.45 7.91 -7.49
N TRP A 487 -20.45 7.02 -7.43
CA TRP A 487 -20.50 5.83 -8.29
C TRP A 487 -20.48 6.14 -9.80
N PRO A 488 -21.40 6.94 -10.36
CA PRO A 488 -21.35 7.28 -11.78
C PRO A 488 -20.09 8.05 -12.16
N TYR A 489 -19.59 8.91 -11.28
CA TYR A 489 -18.35 9.64 -11.52
C TYR A 489 -17.13 8.69 -11.58
N LEU A 490 -17.06 7.71 -10.71
CA LEU A 490 -16.00 6.70 -10.73
C LEU A 490 -16.06 5.87 -12.03
N LYS A 491 -17.25 5.44 -12.45
CA LYS A 491 -17.45 4.71 -13.72
C LYS A 491 -17.07 5.52 -14.96
N GLU A 492 -17.28 6.81 -14.94
CA GLU A 492 -16.88 7.70 -16.04
C GLU A 492 -15.36 7.84 -16.15
N ASN A 493 -14.65 7.75 -15.01
CA ASN A 493 -13.23 8.08 -14.91
C ASN A 493 -12.30 6.85 -14.78
N ALA A 494 -12.82 5.64 -14.96
CA ALA A 494 -12.05 4.40 -14.90
C ALA A 494 -12.59 3.36 -15.84
N ASN A 495 -11.72 2.68 -16.59
CA ASN A 495 -12.09 1.61 -17.50
C ASN A 495 -11.89 0.24 -16.80
N MET A 496 -12.72 -0.03 -15.80
CA MET A 496 -12.70 -1.24 -14.98
C MET A 496 -14.11 -1.83 -14.87
N ASP A 497 -14.22 -3.12 -14.52
CA ASP A 497 -15.52 -3.75 -14.29
C ASP A 497 -16.22 -3.23 -13.03
N ASP A 498 -17.54 -3.41 -12.98
CA ASP A 498 -18.37 -2.90 -11.88
C ASP A 498 -18.02 -3.55 -10.51
N GLY A 499 -17.54 -4.79 -10.51
CA GLY A 499 -17.12 -5.47 -9.27
C GLY A 499 -15.88 -4.81 -8.66
N PHE A 500 -14.86 -4.56 -9.50
CA PHE A 500 -13.66 -3.83 -9.06
C PHE A 500 -13.99 -2.41 -8.62
N LEU A 501 -14.79 -1.66 -9.38
CA LEU A 501 -15.18 -0.30 -9.02
C LEU A 501 -16.03 -0.25 -7.75
N GLY A 502 -16.86 -1.27 -7.49
CA GLY A 502 -17.60 -1.42 -6.24
C GLY A 502 -16.68 -1.61 -5.04
N PHE A 503 -15.67 -2.46 -5.17
CA PHE A 503 -14.62 -2.65 -4.16
C PHE A 503 -13.85 -1.35 -3.89
N GLU A 504 -13.47 -0.63 -4.93
CA GLU A 504 -12.79 0.67 -4.83
C GLU A 504 -13.66 1.72 -4.12
N LEU A 505 -14.95 1.81 -4.48
CA LEU A 505 -15.86 2.73 -3.79
C LEU A 505 -16.00 2.40 -2.30
N ASP A 506 -16.13 1.12 -1.96
CA ASP A 506 -16.16 0.69 -0.56
C ASP A 506 -14.85 1.08 0.17
N ARG A 507 -13.69 0.94 -0.49
CA ARG A 507 -12.39 1.35 0.04
C ARG A 507 -12.36 2.85 0.35
N TYR A 508 -12.81 3.70 -0.57
CA TYR A 508 -12.81 5.15 -0.35
C TYR A 508 -13.74 5.54 0.82
N MET A 509 -14.92 4.95 0.86
CA MET A 509 -15.91 5.26 1.89
C MET A 509 -15.54 4.72 3.29
N THR A 510 -14.79 3.63 3.38
CA THR A 510 -14.47 3.00 4.66
C THR A 510 -13.04 3.27 5.15
N TRP A 511 -12.17 3.82 4.28
CA TRP A 511 -10.78 4.10 4.60
C TRP A 511 -10.34 5.51 4.13
N PRO A 512 -10.91 6.56 4.74
CA PRO A 512 -10.74 7.95 4.30
C PRO A 512 -9.27 8.37 4.23
N GLY A 513 -8.91 9.07 3.16
CA GLY A 513 -7.58 9.65 2.94
C GLY A 513 -6.52 8.67 2.40
N GLN A 514 -6.81 7.35 2.38
CA GLN A 514 -5.84 6.37 1.88
C GLN A 514 -5.73 6.43 0.34
N ALA A 515 -6.84 6.35 -0.36
CA ALA A 515 -6.83 6.29 -1.83
C ALA A 515 -6.27 7.56 -2.51
N PRO A 516 -6.50 8.79 -2.02
CA PRO A 516 -5.87 9.99 -2.54
C PRO A 516 -4.36 10.06 -2.39
N ALA A 517 -3.78 9.32 -1.43
CA ALA A 517 -2.35 9.36 -1.14
C ALA A 517 -1.46 9.01 -2.35
N TYR A 518 -1.97 8.21 -3.26
CA TYR A 518 -1.32 7.88 -4.54
C TYR A 518 -1.05 9.14 -5.37
N LYS A 519 -2.11 9.81 -5.78
CA LYS A 519 -2.02 10.93 -6.73
C LYS A 519 -1.54 12.23 -6.09
N VAL A 520 -1.94 12.47 -4.85
CA VAL A 520 -1.42 13.61 -4.06
C VAL A 520 0.06 13.39 -3.73
N GLY A 521 0.44 12.16 -3.42
CA GLY A 521 1.84 11.79 -3.21
C GLY A 521 2.69 12.05 -4.46
N GLN A 522 2.23 11.64 -5.66
CA GLN A 522 2.89 11.98 -6.93
C GLN A 522 3.08 13.48 -7.09
N ARG A 523 2.03 14.27 -6.87
CA ARG A 523 2.09 15.75 -6.94
C ARG A 523 3.18 16.31 -6.05
N ILE A 524 3.27 15.81 -4.81
CA ILE A 524 4.29 16.28 -3.85
C ILE A 524 5.69 15.86 -4.30
N TRP A 525 5.89 14.65 -4.82
CA TRP A 525 7.15 14.20 -5.38
C TRP A 525 7.61 15.10 -6.54
N GLU A 526 6.70 15.43 -7.46
CA GLU A 526 6.97 16.35 -8.58
C GLU A 526 7.35 17.75 -8.06
N GLN A 527 6.64 18.26 -7.06
CA GLN A 527 6.95 19.55 -6.43
C GLN A 527 8.34 19.55 -5.79
N ILE A 528 8.71 18.51 -5.04
CA ILE A 528 10.03 18.40 -4.40
C ILE A 528 11.15 18.37 -5.46
N ARG A 529 10.96 17.64 -6.57
CA ARG A 529 11.89 17.65 -7.70
C ARG A 529 12.03 19.03 -8.32
N ASP A 530 10.91 19.69 -8.58
CA ASP A 530 10.88 20.99 -9.25
C ASP A 530 11.45 22.10 -8.35
N GLU A 531 11.22 22.04 -7.03
CA GLU A 531 11.85 22.88 -6.01
C GLU A 531 13.38 22.71 -6.01
N ALA A 532 13.86 21.46 -6.08
CA ALA A 532 15.28 21.16 -6.18
C ALA A 532 15.88 21.70 -7.50
N ALA A 533 15.19 21.50 -8.61
CA ALA A 533 15.61 22.02 -9.91
C ALA A 533 15.67 23.56 -9.94
N ALA A 534 14.67 24.23 -9.38
CA ALA A 534 14.65 25.69 -9.28
C ALA A 534 15.78 26.23 -8.39
N ARG A 535 16.12 25.53 -7.30
CA ARG A 535 17.19 25.91 -6.39
C ARG A 535 18.58 25.74 -6.99
N GLU A 536 18.78 24.61 -7.72
CA GLU A 536 20.08 24.26 -8.28
C GLU A 536 20.33 24.90 -9.68
N GLY A 537 19.27 25.33 -10.37
CA GLY A 537 19.37 25.93 -11.72
C GLY A 537 20.11 25.01 -12.70
N ASP A 538 21.09 25.57 -13.43
CA ASP A 538 21.87 24.82 -14.43
C ASP A 538 22.71 23.67 -13.83
N ALA A 539 22.87 23.62 -12.51
CA ALA A 539 23.59 22.54 -11.82
C ALA A 539 22.68 21.37 -11.43
N PHE A 540 21.37 21.46 -11.67
CA PHE A 540 20.44 20.37 -11.37
C PHE A 540 20.76 19.14 -12.21
N ASP A 541 20.83 18.01 -11.53
CA ASP A 541 21.04 16.70 -12.14
C ASP A 541 19.98 15.73 -11.63
N LEU A 542 19.10 15.27 -12.51
CA LEU A 542 17.96 14.42 -12.18
C LEU A 542 18.39 13.09 -11.54
N LYS A 543 19.46 12.47 -12.04
CA LYS A 543 20.00 11.21 -11.52
C LYS A 543 20.52 11.40 -10.09
N ARG A 544 21.24 12.51 -9.82
CA ARG A 544 21.70 12.85 -8.48
C ARG A 544 20.54 13.14 -7.53
N PHE A 545 19.50 13.82 -8.01
CA PHE A 545 18.27 14.07 -7.24
C PHE A 545 17.62 12.74 -6.84
N HIS A 546 17.36 11.84 -7.80
CA HIS A 546 16.75 10.55 -7.52
C HIS A 546 17.56 9.73 -6.54
N ARG A 547 18.89 9.68 -6.71
CA ARG A 547 19.76 8.99 -5.77
C ARG A 547 19.61 9.52 -4.35
N ARG A 548 19.72 10.84 -4.15
CA ARG A 548 19.56 11.46 -2.82
C ARG A 548 18.20 11.13 -2.21
N ALA A 549 17.13 11.27 -3.00
CA ALA A 549 15.77 11.03 -2.55
C ALA A 549 15.54 9.56 -2.13
N LEU A 550 16.02 8.60 -2.93
CA LEU A 550 15.90 7.17 -2.63
C LEU A 550 16.79 6.73 -1.47
N ASP A 551 17.97 7.35 -1.30
CA ASP A 551 18.89 7.06 -0.19
C ASP A 551 18.30 7.49 1.18
N VAL A 552 17.33 8.40 1.21
CA VAL A 552 16.59 8.76 2.43
C VAL A 552 15.80 7.55 2.95
N GLY A 553 15.32 6.65 2.08
CA GLY A 553 14.40 5.58 2.47
C GLY A 553 12.98 6.10 2.73
N SER A 554 12.09 5.25 3.26
CA SER A 554 10.70 5.64 3.51
C SER A 554 10.60 6.66 4.64
N VAL A 555 9.89 7.77 4.39
CA VAL A 555 9.59 8.84 5.36
C VAL A 555 8.28 9.54 4.97
N GLY A 556 7.72 10.36 5.87
CA GLY A 556 6.64 11.29 5.48
C GLY A 556 7.10 12.27 4.40
N LEU A 557 6.18 12.69 3.51
CA LEU A 557 6.53 13.57 2.40
C LEU A 557 7.01 14.95 2.84
N ASP A 558 6.54 15.48 3.96
CA ASP A 558 7.07 16.71 4.54
C ASP A 558 8.50 16.53 5.08
N THR A 559 8.79 15.37 5.68
CA THR A 559 10.16 15.00 6.07
C THR A 559 11.07 14.91 4.85
N LEU A 560 10.62 14.23 3.77
CA LEU A 560 11.38 14.13 2.52
C LEU A 560 11.72 15.52 1.97
N ARG A 561 10.72 16.42 1.91
CA ARG A 561 10.91 17.79 1.43
C ARG A 561 11.96 18.54 2.26
N ARG A 562 11.91 18.43 3.59
CA ARG A 562 12.89 19.08 4.49
C ARG A 562 14.31 18.54 4.32
N VAL A 563 14.45 17.24 4.17
CA VAL A 563 15.76 16.58 4.00
C VAL A 563 16.41 16.88 2.65
N LEU A 564 15.59 17.11 1.61
CA LEU A 564 16.09 17.43 0.26
C LEU A 564 16.19 18.93 -0.03
N ALA A 565 15.77 19.79 0.92
CA ALA A 565 15.82 21.26 0.81
C ALA A 565 17.26 21.90 0.78
#